data_9782d94ac455da932545075e18cd1eef
#
_entry.id   9782d94ac455da932545075e18cd1eef
#
_cell.length_a   1.000
_cell.length_b   1.000
_cell.length_c   1.000
_cell.angle_alpha   90.00
_cell.angle_beta   90.00
_cell.angle_gamma   90.00
#
_symmetry.space_group_name_H-M   'P 1'
#
loop_
_entity.id
_entity.type
_entity.pdbx_description
1 polymer ?
#
loop_
_entity_poly.entity_id
_entity_poly.type
_entity_poly.pdbx_seq_one_letter_code
_entity_poly.pdbx_strand_id
1 'polypeptide(L)'
;MNTRNRSGFRGFGFYAVLILIVVLIWYGLSGNTTTSSYTKSDFQKALQKNDVTYVKVVQNREIPTGSLRIKLKDGTQQYLYASDVNEMQNLMDDEKFDNYTLEDVPAESWIMTLLPYLLIFGAFFILFVIMNNNAAANSGGGKMMNFGKSRAK
;
A
#
# COMPACT_ATOMS: atom_id res chain seq x y z
N MET A 1 35.08 17.11 33.23
CA MET A 1 34.53 17.75 31.99
C MET A 1 33.89 16.68 31.13
N ASN A 2 32.56 16.55 31.22
CA ASN A 2 31.84 15.56 30.45
C ASN A 2 31.31 16.21 29.18
N THR A 3 31.98 16.01 28.06
CA THR A 3 31.47 16.35 26.73
C THR A 3 30.41 15.34 26.33
N ARG A 4 29.15 15.68 26.55
CA ARG A 4 28.01 14.92 26.06
C ARG A 4 28.05 14.92 24.52
N ASN A 5 28.41 13.78 23.95
CA ASN A 5 28.23 13.45 22.53
C ASN A 5 26.75 13.50 22.20
N ARG A 6 26.21 14.62 21.76
CA ARG A 6 24.83 14.82 21.31
C ARG A 6 24.65 14.65 19.81
N SER A 7 25.67 14.23 19.08
CA SER A 7 25.63 14.15 17.62
C SER A 7 25.05 12.85 17.04
N GLY A 8 24.95 11.77 17.83
CA GLY A 8 24.50 10.46 17.34
C GLY A 8 23.00 10.34 17.09
N PHE A 9 22.17 11.13 17.78
CA PHE A 9 20.71 10.96 17.72
C PHE A 9 20.04 11.66 16.52
N ARG A 10 20.70 12.65 15.91
CA ARG A 10 20.15 13.39 14.76
C ARG A 10 20.19 12.60 13.45
N GLY A 11 21.20 11.71 13.27
CA GLY A 11 21.28 10.84 12.12
C GLY A 11 20.35 9.64 12.21
N PHE A 12 20.21 9.05 13.40
CA PHE A 12 19.43 7.84 13.62
C PHE A 12 17.92 8.04 13.32
N GLY A 13 17.35 9.19 13.76
CA GLY A 13 15.95 9.50 13.46
C GLY A 13 15.65 9.60 11.97
N PHE A 14 16.57 10.14 11.18
CA PHE A 14 16.43 10.22 9.73
C PHE A 14 16.40 8.83 9.07
N TYR A 15 17.33 7.96 9.45
CA TYR A 15 17.37 6.59 8.94
C TYR A 15 16.14 5.78 9.37
N ALA A 16 15.65 5.98 10.60
CA ALA A 16 14.44 5.32 11.09
C ALA A 16 13.20 5.70 10.26
N VAL A 17 13.03 6.98 9.93
CA VAL A 17 11.94 7.45 9.06
C VAL A 17 12.09 6.91 7.65
N LEU A 18 13.30 6.89 7.10
CA LEU A 18 13.55 6.35 5.77
C LEU A 18 13.26 4.85 5.69
N ILE A 19 13.67 4.07 6.68
CA ILE A 19 13.35 2.64 6.79
C ILE A 19 11.84 2.44 6.91
N LEU A 20 11.15 3.25 7.73
CA LEU A 20 9.71 3.17 7.88
C LEU A 20 8.98 3.42 6.54
N ILE A 21 9.41 4.42 5.77
CA ILE A 21 8.87 4.72 4.44
C ILE A 21 9.09 3.53 3.49
N VAL A 22 10.30 2.96 3.47
CA VAL A 22 10.62 1.80 2.63
C VAL A 22 9.77 0.59 3.01
N VAL A 23 9.58 0.32 4.30
CA VAL A 23 8.73 -0.75 4.80
C VAL A 23 7.26 -0.55 4.40
N LEU A 24 6.75 0.69 4.52
CA LEU A 24 5.38 1.02 4.11
C LEU A 24 5.17 0.86 2.59
N ILE A 25 6.15 1.31 1.79
CA ILE A 25 6.12 1.12 0.34
C ILE A 25 6.16 -0.37 0.00
N TRP A 26 7.03 -1.14 0.64
CA TRP A 26 7.14 -2.57 0.41
C TRP A 26 5.87 -3.31 0.82
N TYR A 27 5.28 -2.96 1.95
CA TYR A 27 3.99 -3.52 2.40
C TYR A 27 2.84 -3.16 1.45
N GLY A 28 2.80 -1.94 0.94
CA GLY A 28 1.81 -1.50 -0.04
C GLY A 28 1.95 -2.18 -1.41
N LEU A 29 3.21 -2.43 -1.84
CA LEU A 29 3.52 -3.13 -3.10
C LEU A 29 3.43 -4.66 -2.98
N SER A 30 3.57 -5.20 -1.78
CA SER A 30 3.43 -6.64 -1.47
C SER A 30 1.98 -7.09 -1.38
N GLY A 31 1.05 -6.31 -1.94
CA GLY A 31 -0.34 -6.73 -2.12
C GLY A 31 -0.34 -8.10 -2.80
N ASN A 32 -0.94 -9.07 -2.14
CA ASN A 32 -1.01 -10.47 -2.52
C ASN A 32 -1.45 -10.65 -3.98
N THR A 33 -0.52 -10.68 -4.90
CA THR A 33 -0.73 -11.27 -6.20
C THR A 33 -0.73 -12.79 -6.01
N THR A 34 -1.82 -13.33 -5.49
CA THR A 34 -2.09 -14.77 -5.58
C THR A 34 -2.32 -15.07 -7.05
N THR A 35 -1.26 -15.42 -7.75
CA THR A 35 -1.35 -15.97 -9.10
C THR A 35 -1.98 -17.37 -8.95
N SER A 36 -3.30 -17.41 -9.03
CA SER A 36 -3.99 -18.69 -9.01
C SER A 36 -3.82 -19.36 -10.37
N SER A 37 -3.36 -20.60 -10.36
CA SER A 37 -3.38 -21.48 -11.54
C SER A 37 -4.74 -22.09 -11.80
N TYR A 38 -5.74 -21.81 -10.95
CA TYR A 38 -7.10 -22.34 -11.05
C TYR A 38 -7.86 -21.61 -12.15
N THR A 39 -8.35 -22.38 -13.11
CA THR A 39 -8.96 -21.84 -14.31
C THR A 39 -10.49 -21.92 -14.26
N LYS A 40 -11.16 -21.16 -15.16
CA LYS A 40 -12.62 -21.27 -15.36
C LYS A 40 -13.05 -22.69 -15.66
N SER A 41 -12.28 -23.43 -16.48
CA SER A 41 -12.58 -24.84 -16.80
C SER A 41 -12.49 -25.74 -15.55
N ASP A 42 -11.54 -25.49 -14.66
CA ASP A 42 -11.42 -26.25 -13.42
C ASP A 42 -12.59 -25.97 -12.47
N PHE A 43 -13.02 -24.72 -12.41
CA PHE A 43 -14.20 -24.32 -11.65
C PHE A 43 -15.46 -24.98 -12.17
N GLN A 44 -15.68 -24.96 -13.49
CA GLN A 44 -16.84 -25.64 -14.11
C GLN A 44 -16.85 -27.14 -13.82
N LYS A 45 -15.69 -27.80 -13.94
CA LYS A 45 -15.57 -29.23 -13.60
C LYS A 45 -15.86 -29.51 -12.13
N ALA A 46 -15.43 -28.60 -11.24
CA ALA A 46 -15.69 -28.75 -9.80
C ALA A 46 -17.16 -28.57 -9.45
N LEU A 47 -17.87 -27.66 -10.14
CA LEU A 47 -19.33 -27.49 -10.02
C LEU A 47 -20.04 -28.77 -10.48
N GLN A 48 -19.74 -29.29 -11.69
CA GLN A 48 -20.35 -30.49 -12.26
C GLN A 48 -20.12 -31.73 -11.38
N LYS A 49 -18.96 -31.84 -10.74
CA LYS A 49 -18.66 -32.91 -9.79
C LYS A 49 -19.29 -32.70 -8.42
N ASN A 50 -19.97 -31.56 -8.22
CA ASN A 50 -20.53 -31.16 -6.93
C ASN A 50 -19.45 -31.09 -5.81
N ASP A 51 -18.24 -30.67 -6.16
CA ASP A 51 -17.08 -30.60 -5.26
C ASP A 51 -16.91 -29.22 -4.61
N VAL A 52 -17.72 -28.26 -5.02
CA VAL A 52 -17.73 -26.90 -4.48
C VAL A 52 -18.66 -26.83 -3.28
N THR A 53 -18.16 -26.29 -2.17
CA THR A 53 -18.96 -26.08 -0.94
C THR A 53 -19.53 -24.68 -0.86
N TYR A 54 -18.72 -23.68 -1.23
CA TYR A 54 -19.10 -22.27 -1.09
C TYR A 54 -18.28 -21.41 -2.04
N VAL A 55 -18.90 -20.38 -2.61
CA VAL A 55 -18.23 -19.40 -3.47
C VAL A 55 -18.49 -18.00 -2.95
N LYS A 56 -17.43 -17.24 -2.78
CA LYS A 56 -17.47 -15.83 -2.47
C LYS A 56 -17.03 -15.04 -3.70
N VAL A 57 -17.94 -14.29 -4.27
CA VAL A 57 -17.69 -13.44 -5.42
C VAL A 57 -17.37 -12.03 -4.95
N VAL A 58 -16.20 -11.54 -5.29
CA VAL A 58 -15.72 -10.20 -4.93
C VAL A 58 -15.59 -9.38 -6.21
N GLN A 59 -16.44 -8.39 -6.38
CA GLN A 59 -16.38 -7.49 -7.53
C GLN A 59 -15.21 -6.50 -7.39
N ASN A 60 -14.56 -6.21 -8.51
CA ASN A 60 -13.60 -5.12 -8.58
C ASN A 60 -14.32 -3.80 -8.88
N ARG A 61 -13.62 -2.67 -8.73
CA ARG A 61 -14.13 -1.36 -9.14
C ARG A 61 -14.33 -1.26 -10.65
N GLU A 62 -13.49 -1.94 -11.40
CA GLU A 62 -13.59 -2.03 -12.85
C GLU A 62 -14.57 -3.15 -13.21
N ILE A 63 -15.86 -2.84 -13.07
CA ILE A 63 -16.97 -3.72 -13.44
C ILE A 63 -16.90 -4.01 -14.95
N PRO A 64 -17.09 -5.27 -15.41
CA PRO A 64 -17.59 -6.44 -14.65
C PRO A 64 -16.52 -7.37 -14.05
N THR A 65 -15.29 -6.91 -13.91
CA THR A 65 -14.20 -7.75 -13.41
C THR A 65 -14.33 -8.07 -11.91
N GLY A 66 -13.76 -9.19 -11.50
CA GLY A 66 -13.75 -9.59 -10.10
C GLY A 66 -12.92 -10.83 -9.84
N SER A 67 -13.06 -11.36 -8.65
CA SER A 67 -12.41 -12.61 -8.24
C SER A 67 -13.38 -13.49 -7.47
N LEU A 68 -13.24 -14.78 -7.63
CA LEU A 68 -13.98 -15.80 -6.89
C LEU A 68 -13.05 -16.46 -5.89
N ARG A 69 -13.49 -16.55 -4.65
CA ARG A 69 -12.89 -17.41 -3.62
C ARG A 69 -13.75 -18.64 -3.46
N ILE A 70 -13.23 -19.76 -3.91
CA ILE A 70 -13.95 -21.03 -4.04
C ILE A 70 -13.47 -21.93 -2.92
N LYS A 71 -14.38 -22.42 -2.10
CA LYS A 71 -14.10 -23.42 -1.08
C LYS A 71 -14.56 -24.78 -1.57
N LEU A 72 -13.64 -25.72 -1.69
CA LEU A 72 -13.91 -27.09 -2.10
C LEU A 72 -14.30 -27.97 -0.90
N LYS A 73 -14.85 -29.14 -1.16
CA LYS A 73 -15.26 -30.10 -0.11
C LYS A 73 -14.10 -30.68 0.68
N ASP A 74 -12.91 -30.73 0.10
CA ASP A 74 -11.67 -31.14 0.76
C ASP A 74 -11.14 -30.09 1.74
N GLY A 75 -11.80 -28.92 1.84
CA GLY A 75 -11.40 -27.79 2.68
C GLY A 75 -10.41 -26.84 2.01
N THR A 76 -9.92 -27.13 0.81
CA THR A 76 -9.01 -26.24 0.09
C THR A 76 -9.74 -25.01 -0.41
N GLN A 77 -9.01 -23.88 -0.47
CA GLN A 77 -9.51 -22.65 -1.05
C GLN A 77 -8.77 -22.37 -2.36
N GLN A 78 -9.54 -22.12 -3.41
CA GLN A 78 -9.04 -21.73 -4.71
C GLN A 78 -9.44 -20.29 -5.02
N TYR A 79 -8.62 -19.62 -5.82
CA TYR A 79 -8.88 -18.27 -6.28
C TYR A 79 -8.98 -18.27 -7.79
N LEU A 80 -10.02 -17.66 -8.32
CA LEU A 80 -10.22 -17.50 -9.74
C LEU A 80 -10.47 -16.03 -10.05
N TYR A 81 -9.63 -15.46 -10.92
CA TYR A 81 -9.91 -14.14 -11.47
C TYR A 81 -10.93 -14.26 -12.60
N ALA A 82 -11.96 -13.43 -12.55
CA ALA A 82 -13.00 -13.36 -13.56
C ALA A 82 -12.93 -12.03 -14.29
N SER A 83 -12.81 -12.07 -15.61
CA SER A 83 -12.93 -10.90 -16.45
C SER A 83 -14.38 -10.39 -16.52
N ASP A 84 -15.34 -11.28 -16.30
CA ASP A 84 -16.75 -10.97 -16.15
C ASP A 84 -17.36 -11.81 -15.02
N VAL A 85 -17.76 -11.14 -13.96
CA VAL A 85 -18.39 -11.78 -12.80
C VAL A 85 -19.79 -12.31 -13.14
N ASN A 86 -20.51 -11.64 -14.04
CA ASN A 86 -21.85 -12.08 -14.46
C ASN A 86 -21.78 -13.42 -15.18
N GLU A 87 -20.74 -13.64 -15.98
CA GLU A 87 -20.51 -14.92 -16.63
C GLU A 87 -20.30 -16.05 -15.61
N MET A 88 -19.61 -15.76 -14.52
CA MET A 88 -19.39 -16.72 -13.44
C MET A 88 -20.68 -17.02 -12.66
N GLN A 89 -21.52 -16.01 -12.45
CA GLN A 89 -22.84 -16.20 -11.84
C GLN A 89 -23.74 -17.06 -12.71
N ASN A 90 -23.83 -16.75 -13.99
CA ASN A 90 -24.61 -17.57 -14.95
C ASN A 90 -24.13 -19.02 -14.93
N LEU A 91 -22.82 -19.24 -14.86
CA LEU A 91 -22.26 -20.58 -14.77
C LEU A 91 -22.69 -21.33 -13.50
N MET A 92 -22.75 -20.64 -12.35
CA MET A 92 -23.23 -21.23 -11.10
C MET A 92 -24.71 -21.49 -11.14
N ASP A 93 -25.51 -20.60 -11.72
CA ASP A 93 -26.96 -20.76 -11.89
C ASP A 93 -27.31 -21.93 -12.85
N ASP A 94 -26.58 -22.05 -13.97
CA ASP A 94 -26.74 -23.17 -14.92
C ASP A 94 -26.49 -24.54 -14.26
N GLU A 95 -25.50 -24.62 -13.37
CA GLU A 95 -25.19 -25.84 -12.61
C GLU A 95 -26.00 -25.94 -11.29
N LYS A 96 -26.98 -25.03 -11.08
CA LYS A 96 -27.88 -24.99 -9.90
C LYS A 96 -27.15 -24.90 -8.58
N PHE A 97 -26.07 -24.12 -8.56
CA PHE A 97 -25.28 -23.89 -7.37
C PHE A 97 -25.69 -22.57 -6.71
N ASP A 98 -26.44 -22.67 -5.61
CA ASP A 98 -27.02 -21.49 -4.91
C ASP A 98 -26.18 -21.00 -3.71
N ASN A 99 -25.13 -21.75 -3.31
CA ASN A 99 -24.37 -21.43 -2.11
C ASN A 99 -23.22 -20.45 -2.39
N TYR A 100 -23.56 -19.27 -2.88
CA TYR A 100 -22.59 -18.22 -3.11
C TYR A 100 -23.05 -16.87 -2.52
N THR A 101 -22.09 -15.97 -2.25
CA THR A 101 -22.36 -14.58 -1.86
C THR A 101 -21.61 -13.62 -2.75
N LEU A 102 -22.28 -12.50 -3.07
CA LEU A 102 -21.65 -11.36 -3.69
C LEU A 102 -21.22 -10.39 -2.58
N GLU A 103 -19.96 -9.96 -2.65
CA GLU A 103 -19.51 -8.80 -1.90
C GLU A 103 -19.64 -7.55 -2.76
N ASP A 104 -20.04 -6.47 -2.10
CA ASP A 104 -20.05 -5.15 -2.72
C ASP A 104 -18.65 -4.75 -3.19
N VAL A 105 -18.62 -3.89 -4.20
CA VAL A 105 -17.38 -3.27 -4.68
C VAL A 105 -16.65 -2.65 -3.48
N PRO A 106 -15.38 -3.01 -3.24
CA PRO A 106 -14.65 -2.48 -2.09
C PRO A 106 -14.65 -0.95 -2.10
N ALA A 107 -15.08 -0.36 -1.01
CA ALA A 107 -14.99 1.09 -0.84
C ALA A 107 -13.52 1.54 -0.96
N GLU A 108 -13.32 2.70 -1.58
CA GLU A 108 -11.98 3.26 -1.69
C GLU A 108 -11.42 3.55 -0.31
N SER A 109 -10.28 2.95 -0.01
CA SER A 109 -9.56 3.31 1.20
C SER A 109 -9.05 4.74 1.03
N TRP A 110 -9.66 5.70 1.74
CA TRP A 110 -9.20 7.10 1.75
C TRP A 110 -7.72 7.23 2.12
N ILE A 111 -7.20 6.27 2.90
CA ILE A 111 -5.78 6.19 3.27
C ILE A 111 -4.92 5.93 2.03
N MET A 112 -5.33 5.02 1.13
CA MET A 112 -4.59 4.73 -0.10
C MET A 112 -4.56 5.94 -1.04
N THR A 113 -5.63 6.72 -1.07
CA THR A 113 -5.70 7.96 -1.84
C THR A 113 -4.81 9.04 -1.21
N LEU A 114 -4.73 9.11 0.12
CA LEU A 114 -3.93 10.10 0.84
C LEU A 114 -2.42 9.75 0.90
N LEU A 115 -2.08 8.47 0.81
CA LEU A 115 -0.71 7.96 0.97
C LEU A 115 0.33 8.65 0.07
N PRO A 116 0.11 8.80 -1.26
CA PRO A 116 1.06 9.49 -2.13
C PRO A 116 1.27 10.95 -1.72
N TYR A 117 0.24 11.65 -1.28
CA TYR A 117 0.34 13.03 -0.81
C TYR A 117 1.12 13.13 0.50
N LEU A 118 0.91 12.19 1.42
CA LEU A 118 1.70 12.09 2.66
C LEU A 118 3.18 11.83 2.39
N LEU A 119 3.50 10.99 1.41
CA LEU A 119 4.90 10.72 1.02
C LEU A 119 5.55 11.96 0.43
N ILE A 120 4.86 12.67 -0.47
CA ILE A 120 5.35 13.91 -1.07
C ILE A 120 5.56 14.98 0.02
N PHE A 121 4.56 15.17 0.88
CA PHE A 121 4.64 16.14 1.98
C PHE A 121 5.77 15.79 2.95
N GLY A 122 5.92 14.52 3.30
CA GLY A 122 7.01 14.03 4.15
C GLY A 122 8.39 14.28 3.53
N ALA A 123 8.55 14.04 2.23
CA ALA A 123 9.79 14.34 1.51
C ALA A 123 10.11 15.83 1.53
N PHE A 124 9.14 16.69 1.26
CA PHE A 124 9.31 18.15 1.34
C PHE A 124 9.64 18.60 2.75
N PHE A 125 9.00 18.05 3.76
CA PHE A 125 9.29 18.36 5.16
C PHE A 125 10.72 17.99 5.54
N ILE A 126 11.21 16.82 5.11
CA ILE A 126 12.60 16.40 5.33
C ILE A 126 13.57 17.34 4.65
N LEU A 127 13.33 17.71 3.38
CA LEU A 127 14.14 18.68 2.65
C LEU A 127 14.16 20.03 3.35
N PHE A 128 13.00 20.50 3.82
CA PHE A 128 12.90 21.76 4.58
C PHE A 128 13.75 21.74 5.85
N VAL A 129 13.69 20.64 6.63
CA VAL A 129 14.50 20.48 7.83
C VAL A 129 15.98 20.45 7.52
N ILE A 130 16.41 19.77 6.45
CA ILE A 130 17.82 19.74 6.02
C ILE A 130 18.29 21.13 5.60
N MET A 131 17.51 21.83 4.79
CA MET A 131 17.85 23.19 4.33
C MET A 131 17.92 24.17 5.51
N ASN A 132 16.98 24.11 6.44
CA ASN A 132 16.94 25.00 7.60
C ASN A 132 18.12 24.73 8.55
N ASN A 133 18.50 23.47 8.75
CA ASN A 133 19.67 23.12 9.57
C ASN A 133 20.99 23.57 8.91
N ASN A 134 21.08 23.48 7.57
CA ASN A 134 22.27 23.95 6.85
C ASN A 134 22.35 25.49 6.81
N ALA A 135 21.21 26.18 6.73
CA ALA A 135 21.15 27.65 6.84
C ALA A 135 21.60 28.14 8.22
N ALA A 136 21.21 27.45 9.29
CA ALA A 136 21.63 27.75 10.64
C ALA A 136 23.15 27.51 10.89
N ALA A 137 23.72 26.49 10.20
CA ALA A 137 25.17 26.23 10.28
C ALA A 137 26.00 27.20 9.46
N ASN A 138 25.44 27.78 8.39
CA ASN A 138 26.16 28.74 7.53
C ASN A 138 25.83 30.20 7.81
N SER A 139 24.83 30.48 8.64
CA SER A 139 24.61 31.84 9.15
C SER A 139 25.55 32.14 10.31
N GLY A 140 26.84 32.20 9.99
CA GLY A 140 27.81 33.00 10.77
C GLY A 140 27.41 34.46 10.71
N GLY A 141 26.20 34.78 11.22
CA GLY A 141 25.65 36.13 11.30
C GLY A 141 26.42 37.05 12.22
N GLY A 142 27.63 36.65 12.66
CA GLY A 142 28.56 37.52 13.41
C GLY A 142 29.49 38.34 12.52
N LYS A 143 29.65 38.04 11.24
CA LYS A 143 30.63 38.76 10.39
C LYS A 143 30.07 39.93 9.61
N MET A 144 28.78 40.01 9.40
CA MET A 144 28.17 41.13 8.67
C MET A 144 27.91 42.40 9.54
N MET A 145 27.89 42.27 10.85
CA MET A 145 27.70 43.46 11.74
C MET A 145 28.99 44.22 12.05
N ASN A 146 30.14 43.77 11.60
CA ASN A 146 31.41 44.42 11.89
C ASN A 146 31.91 45.40 10.81
N PHE A 147 31.20 45.53 9.68
CA PHE A 147 31.58 46.46 8.62
C PHE A 147 31.20 47.92 8.91
N GLY A 148 30.43 48.17 9.96
CA GLY A 148 29.99 49.53 10.33
C GLY A 148 30.82 50.26 11.39
N LYS A 149 31.84 49.62 11.99
CA LYS A 149 32.74 50.32 12.95
C LYS A 149 33.91 50.91 12.21
N SER A 150 33.69 52.04 11.55
CA SER A 150 34.75 52.96 11.15
C SER A 150 35.44 53.47 12.39
N ARG A 151 36.72 53.15 12.52
CA ARG A 151 37.63 53.86 13.50
C ARG A 151 37.89 55.20 12.91
N ALA A 152 37.14 56.23 13.34
CA ALA A 152 37.57 57.58 13.20
C ALA A 152 38.66 57.84 14.27
N LYS A 153 39.86 58.22 13.85
CA LYS A 153 40.92 58.86 14.68
C LYS A 153 40.62 60.32 14.76
#